data_66e4a9a3a861c98e4f0c45c235d90646
#
_entry.id   66e4a9a3a861c98e4f0c45c235d90646
#
_cell.length_a   1.000
_cell.length_b   1.000
_cell.length_c   1.000
_cell.angle_alpha   90.00
_cell.angle_beta   90.00
_cell.angle_gamma   90.00
#
_symmetry.space_group_name_H-M   'P 1'
#
loop_
_entity.id
_entity.type
_entity.pdbx_description
1 polymer ?
#
loop_
_entity_poly.entity_id
_entity_poly.type
_entity_poly.pdbx_seq_one_letter_code
_entity_poly.pdbx_strand_id
1 'polypeptide(L)'
;MRLDAALYAEVPARRPGQPGRRRLKGERLQKLIERLTDERTPWQTVQLAWYGQPERRLQVASGTAVWYHSGKPPVAIRWVLVRDPKGRCEPLGLLSTDLSLAARQIVLYYMRRWAMESTFQAARLCLGIDGQRQWHDLAVSRTTPLRLGLFSLVALMVQRQPAWQGLFRCSAWEKKAWPSFADGLAHVRRALWRQLGFWLSQFASDEQKTPQLLCDHVAELLAYFT
;
A
#
# COMPACT_ATOMS: atom_id res chain seq x y z
N MET A 1 15.97 -0.24 -2.48
CA MET A 1 17.42 -0.20 -2.16
C MET A 1 18.05 1.05 -2.78
N ARG A 2 19.22 1.49 -2.30
CA ARG A 2 19.93 2.64 -2.91
C ARG A 2 20.52 2.25 -4.27
N LEU A 3 20.47 3.16 -5.24
CA LEU A 3 20.97 2.92 -6.60
C LEU A 3 22.51 2.86 -6.68
N ASP A 4 23.20 3.41 -5.68
CA ASP A 4 24.66 3.38 -5.54
C ASP A 4 25.18 2.19 -4.71
N ALA A 5 24.27 1.28 -4.27
CA ALA A 5 24.63 0.12 -3.46
C ALA A 5 25.66 -0.78 -4.16
N ALA A 6 26.62 -1.28 -3.39
CA ALA A 6 27.64 -2.20 -3.91
C ALA A 6 27.05 -3.61 -4.01
N LEU A 7 26.94 -4.10 -5.23
CA LEU A 7 26.53 -5.46 -5.57
C LEU A 7 27.70 -6.24 -6.13
N TYR A 8 27.71 -7.54 -5.89
CA TYR A 8 28.78 -8.43 -6.29
C TYR A 8 28.23 -9.62 -7.09
N ALA A 9 29.05 -10.17 -7.96
CA ALA A 9 28.76 -11.44 -8.62
C ALA A 9 28.78 -12.60 -7.61
N GLU A 10 28.19 -13.71 -7.97
CA GLU A 10 28.32 -14.94 -7.20
C GLU A 10 29.80 -15.38 -7.09
N VAL A 11 30.10 -16.03 -5.97
CA VAL A 11 31.44 -16.56 -5.76
C VAL A 11 31.68 -17.70 -6.74
N PRO A 12 32.74 -17.67 -7.56
CA PRO A 12 33.04 -18.77 -8.44
C PRO A 12 33.31 -20.06 -7.65
N ALA A 13 32.88 -21.17 -8.21
CA ALA A 13 33.07 -22.49 -7.60
C ALA A 13 34.55 -22.72 -7.27
N ARG A 14 34.84 -23.13 -6.03
CA ARG A 14 36.21 -23.40 -5.60
C ARG A 14 36.70 -24.71 -6.20
N ARG A 15 37.90 -24.70 -6.76
CA ARG A 15 38.56 -25.93 -7.21
C ARG A 15 38.99 -26.79 -6.04
N PRO A 16 38.87 -28.13 -6.12
CA PRO A 16 39.41 -29.01 -5.09
C PRO A 16 40.90 -28.73 -4.86
N GLY A 17 41.33 -28.66 -3.60
CA GLY A 17 42.76 -28.39 -3.24
C GLY A 17 43.22 -26.93 -3.30
N GLN A 18 42.36 -25.98 -3.62
CA GLN A 18 42.75 -24.56 -3.69
C GLN A 18 43.07 -24.01 -2.30
N PRO A 19 44.30 -23.51 -2.04
CA PRO A 19 44.69 -22.95 -0.75
C PRO A 19 44.02 -21.62 -0.44
N GLY A 20 43.98 -21.24 0.83
CA GLY A 20 43.55 -19.93 1.29
C GLY A 20 42.09 -19.88 1.79
N ARG A 21 41.68 -18.74 2.36
CA ARG A 21 40.32 -18.50 2.89
C ARG A 21 39.31 -18.45 1.78
N ARG A 22 38.12 -19.05 2.01
CA ARG A 22 36.98 -19.01 1.06
C ARG A 22 36.55 -17.58 0.80
N ARG A 23 36.43 -17.19 -0.45
CA ARG A 23 35.87 -15.89 -0.84
C ARG A 23 34.39 -15.83 -0.44
N LEU A 24 33.94 -14.71 0.09
CA LEU A 24 32.55 -14.48 0.48
C LEU A 24 31.75 -13.79 -0.63
N LYS A 25 32.41 -13.19 -1.62
CA LYS A 25 31.81 -12.44 -2.71
C LYS A 25 32.68 -12.56 -3.98
N GLY A 26 32.04 -12.46 -5.14
CA GLY A 26 32.71 -12.39 -6.44
C GLY A 26 33.20 -10.98 -6.78
N GLU A 27 33.31 -10.69 -8.05
CA GLU A 27 33.68 -9.37 -8.58
C GLU A 27 32.58 -8.34 -8.30
N ARG A 28 32.98 -7.07 -8.16
CA ARG A 28 32.04 -6.00 -8.00
C ARG A 28 31.28 -5.73 -9.31
N LEU A 29 29.96 -5.74 -9.25
CA LEU A 29 29.09 -5.43 -10.38
C LEU A 29 28.99 -3.91 -10.58
N GLN A 30 28.66 -3.51 -11.78
CA GLN A 30 28.31 -2.15 -12.14
C GLN A 30 27.17 -1.64 -11.23
N LYS A 31 27.24 -0.41 -10.74
CA LYS A 31 26.22 0.19 -9.90
C LYS A 31 24.90 0.30 -10.66
N LEU A 32 23.79 0.19 -9.95
CA LEU A 32 22.46 0.32 -10.58
C LEU A 32 22.23 1.70 -11.18
N ILE A 33 22.80 2.76 -10.59
CA ILE A 33 22.72 4.11 -11.14
C ILE A 33 23.42 4.22 -12.51
N GLU A 34 24.55 3.56 -12.70
CA GLU A 34 25.29 3.55 -13.96
C GLU A 34 24.53 2.76 -15.03
N ARG A 35 23.79 1.71 -14.64
CA ARG A 35 22.94 0.93 -15.54
C ARG A 35 21.74 1.71 -16.10
N LEU A 36 21.33 2.81 -15.46
CA LEU A 36 20.25 3.66 -15.96
C LEU A 36 20.61 4.33 -17.29
N THR A 37 21.88 4.68 -17.44
CA THR A 37 22.42 5.37 -18.64
C THR A 37 23.12 4.42 -19.62
N ASP A 38 23.38 3.18 -19.21
CA ASP A 38 24.03 2.20 -20.05
C ASP A 38 23.05 1.62 -21.08
N GLU A 39 23.34 1.83 -22.37
CA GLU A 39 22.54 1.33 -23.50
C GLU A 39 22.48 -0.20 -23.56
N ARG A 40 23.48 -0.90 -22.98
CA ARG A 40 23.53 -2.36 -22.92
C ARG A 40 22.58 -2.96 -21.89
N THR A 41 21.93 -2.14 -21.04
CA THR A 41 20.99 -2.63 -20.04
C THR A 41 19.76 -3.22 -20.73
N PRO A 42 19.41 -4.51 -20.50
CA PRO A 42 18.29 -5.16 -21.17
C PRO A 42 16.96 -4.71 -20.56
N TRP A 43 16.43 -3.59 -21.04
CA TRP A 43 15.17 -3.05 -20.60
C TRP A 43 13.99 -3.82 -21.17
N GLN A 44 13.09 -4.26 -20.29
CA GLN A 44 11.80 -4.84 -20.65
C GLN A 44 10.68 -3.86 -20.34
N THR A 45 9.80 -3.61 -21.30
CA THR A 45 8.62 -2.77 -21.05
C THR A 45 7.52 -3.60 -20.40
N VAL A 46 7.04 -3.15 -19.25
CA VAL A 46 5.93 -3.75 -18.51
C VAL A 46 4.81 -2.73 -18.35
N GLN A 47 3.57 -3.22 -18.44
CA GLN A 47 2.38 -2.43 -18.14
C GLN A 47 1.89 -2.79 -16.74
N LEU A 48 1.78 -1.80 -15.87
CA LEU A 48 1.37 -1.96 -14.49
C LEU A 48 0.45 -0.82 -14.06
N ALA A 49 -0.59 -1.14 -13.30
CA ALA A 49 -1.34 -0.13 -12.58
C ALA A 49 -0.40 0.51 -11.54
N TRP A 50 -0.24 1.84 -11.60
CA TRP A 50 0.73 2.56 -10.77
C TRP A 50 -0.01 3.48 -9.80
N TYR A 51 -0.03 3.14 -8.50
CA TYR A 51 -0.67 3.92 -7.44
C TYR A 51 -2.12 4.34 -7.74
N GLY A 52 -2.98 3.38 -8.12
CA GLY A 52 -4.38 3.63 -8.41
C GLY A 52 -4.66 4.37 -9.73
N GLN A 53 -3.63 4.69 -10.50
CA GLN A 53 -3.75 5.26 -11.84
C GLN A 53 -3.87 4.17 -12.91
N PRO A 54 -4.44 4.49 -14.09
CA PRO A 54 -4.49 3.55 -15.20
C PRO A 54 -3.09 3.04 -15.56
N GLU A 55 -3.05 1.91 -16.23
CA GLU A 55 -1.82 1.20 -16.59
C GLU A 55 -0.75 2.12 -17.16
N ARG A 56 0.40 2.13 -16.49
CA ARG A 56 1.60 2.82 -16.95
C ARG A 56 2.55 1.86 -17.62
N ARG A 57 3.17 2.32 -18.70
CA ARG A 57 4.30 1.65 -19.31
C ARG A 57 5.57 2.06 -18.57
N LEU A 58 6.20 1.10 -17.92
CA LEU A 58 7.47 1.25 -17.22
C LEU A 58 8.52 0.37 -17.86
N GLN A 59 9.77 0.75 -17.75
CA GLN A 59 10.90 -0.07 -18.15
C GLN A 59 11.54 -0.70 -16.92
N VAL A 60 11.78 -2.00 -17.00
CA VAL A 60 12.33 -2.80 -15.91
C VAL A 60 13.53 -3.57 -16.40
N ALA A 61 14.62 -3.53 -15.65
CA ALA A 61 15.78 -4.39 -15.82
C ALA A 61 16.00 -5.19 -14.52
N SER A 62 16.43 -6.44 -14.62
CA SER A 62 16.60 -7.32 -13.46
C SER A 62 17.80 -8.24 -13.63
N GLY A 63 18.38 -8.64 -12.53
CA GLY A 63 19.44 -9.63 -12.48
C GLY A 63 19.64 -10.15 -11.06
N THR A 64 20.50 -11.17 -10.93
CA THR A 64 20.93 -11.70 -9.64
C THR A 64 22.23 -11.07 -9.20
N ALA A 65 22.44 -10.95 -7.90
CA ALA A 65 23.67 -10.45 -7.30
C ALA A 65 23.81 -10.96 -5.87
N VAL A 66 25.00 -10.79 -5.32
CA VAL A 66 25.28 -11.00 -3.89
C VAL A 66 25.38 -9.63 -3.22
N TRP A 67 24.55 -9.41 -2.24
CA TRP A 67 24.66 -8.27 -1.35
C TRP A 67 25.52 -8.62 -0.17
N TYR A 68 26.56 -7.84 0.07
CA TYR A 68 27.53 -8.08 1.13
C TYR A 68 27.79 -6.82 1.93
N HIS A 69 27.71 -6.93 3.24
CA HIS A 69 28.14 -5.93 4.20
C HIS A 69 29.21 -6.55 5.13
N SER A 70 30.24 -5.79 5.43
CA SER A 70 31.32 -6.25 6.33
C SER A 70 30.73 -6.71 7.68
N GLY A 71 31.22 -7.86 8.17
CA GLY A 71 30.74 -8.46 9.43
C GLY A 71 29.42 -9.24 9.34
N LYS A 72 28.79 -9.32 8.16
CA LYS A 72 27.55 -10.08 7.96
C LYS A 72 27.72 -11.14 6.87
N PRO A 73 26.94 -12.22 6.90
CA PRO A 73 26.96 -13.21 5.82
C PRO A 73 26.48 -12.58 4.50
N PRO A 74 27.05 -13.01 3.35
CA PRO A 74 26.56 -12.58 2.04
C PRO A 74 25.16 -13.11 1.78
N VAL A 75 24.32 -12.29 1.16
CA VAL A 75 22.94 -12.63 0.83
C VAL A 75 22.78 -12.59 -0.68
N ALA A 76 22.32 -13.70 -1.27
CA ALA A 76 21.93 -13.72 -2.66
C ALA A 76 20.62 -12.95 -2.83
N ILE A 77 20.56 -12.05 -3.79
CA ILE A 77 19.40 -11.21 -4.06
C ILE A 77 19.10 -11.17 -5.56
N ARG A 78 17.84 -10.97 -5.88
CA ARG A 78 17.41 -10.46 -7.18
C ARG A 78 17.21 -8.95 -7.07
N TRP A 79 17.92 -8.18 -7.86
CA TRP A 79 17.69 -6.75 -7.99
C TRP A 79 16.75 -6.46 -9.16
N VAL A 80 15.96 -5.41 -9.03
CA VAL A 80 15.07 -4.90 -10.08
C VAL A 80 15.24 -3.39 -10.15
N LEU A 81 15.59 -2.90 -11.32
CA LEU A 81 15.69 -1.48 -11.62
C LEU A 81 14.48 -1.07 -12.44
N VAL A 82 13.79 -0.03 -12.00
CA VAL A 82 12.55 0.47 -12.62
C VAL A 82 12.77 1.92 -13.03
N ARG A 83 12.38 2.28 -14.26
CA ARG A 83 12.35 3.67 -14.73
C ARG A 83 11.09 3.96 -15.54
N ASP A 84 10.60 5.19 -15.47
CA ASP A 84 9.56 5.69 -16.37
C ASP A 84 10.23 6.33 -17.59
N PRO A 85 10.03 5.81 -18.83
CA PRO A 85 10.61 6.39 -20.03
C PRO A 85 10.15 7.83 -20.29
N LYS A 86 9.05 8.27 -19.69
CA LYS A 86 8.54 9.64 -19.77
C LYS A 86 9.08 10.57 -18.65
N GLY A 87 9.96 10.07 -17.78
CA GLY A 87 10.57 10.86 -16.70
C GLY A 87 9.62 11.37 -15.61
N ARG A 88 8.39 10.82 -15.50
CA ARG A 88 7.40 11.28 -14.51
C ARG A 88 7.61 10.75 -13.10
N CYS A 89 8.47 9.76 -12.96
CA CYS A 89 8.82 9.14 -11.68
C CYS A 89 10.33 8.98 -11.61
N GLU A 90 10.89 9.15 -10.43
CA GLU A 90 12.29 8.85 -10.16
C GLU A 90 12.57 7.35 -10.34
N PRO A 91 13.77 6.98 -10.82
CA PRO A 91 14.18 5.59 -10.94
C PRO A 91 14.22 4.92 -9.58
N LEU A 92 13.77 3.66 -9.53
CA LEU A 92 13.71 2.88 -8.30
C LEU A 92 14.57 1.62 -8.41
N GLY A 93 15.38 1.37 -7.38
CA GLY A 93 16.07 0.10 -7.18
C GLY A 93 15.34 -0.73 -6.13
N LEU A 94 14.84 -1.90 -6.53
CA LEU A 94 14.19 -2.86 -5.65
C LEU A 94 15.07 -4.09 -5.46
N LEU A 95 14.82 -4.87 -4.42
CA LEU A 95 15.49 -6.15 -4.20
C LEU A 95 14.51 -7.17 -3.63
N SER A 96 14.77 -8.43 -3.90
CA SER A 96 14.14 -9.59 -3.26
C SER A 96 15.22 -10.59 -2.84
N THR A 97 15.05 -11.21 -1.69
CA THR A 97 15.84 -12.38 -1.26
C THR A 97 15.33 -13.68 -1.87
N ASP A 98 14.09 -13.67 -2.36
CA ASP A 98 13.55 -14.76 -3.15
C ASP A 98 13.96 -14.57 -4.62
N LEU A 99 14.87 -15.42 -5.09
CA LEU A 99 15.40 -15.38 -6.46
C LEU A 99 14.41 -15.91 -7.51
N SER A 100 13.38 -16.65 -7.08
CA SER A 100 12.37 -17.22 -7.97
C SER A 100 11.36 -16.19 -8.48
N LEU A 101 11.17 -15.09 -7.73
CA LEU A 101 10.21 -14.05 -8.08
C LEU A 101 10.57 -13.35 -9.38
N ALA A 102 9.63 -13.26 -10.30
CA ALA A 102 9.80 -12.47 -11.52
C ALA A 102 9.90 -10.96 -11.19
N ALA A 103 10.64 -10.20 -12.00
CA ALA A 103 10.82 -8.76 -11.81
C ALA A 103 9.48 -8.01 -11.68
N ARG A 104 8.50 -8.36 -12.52
CA ARG A 104 7.13 -7.80 -12.46
C ARG A 104 6.46 -8.03 -11.10
N GLN A 105 6.62 -9.21 -10.51
CA GLN A 105 6.03 -9.53 -9.21
C GLN A 105 6.66 -8.70 -8.09
N ILE A 106 7.99 -8.51 -8.11
CA ILE A 106 8.71 -7.67 -7.14
C ILE A 106 8.20 -6.23 -7.20
N VAL A 107 7.98 -5.68 -8.39
CA VAL A 107 7.41 -4.34 -8.58
C VAL A 107 5.98 -4.29 -8.03
N LEU A 108 5.14 -5.28 -8.30
CA LEU A 108 3.77 -5.34 -7.79
C LEU A 108 3.73 -5.42 -6.25
N TYR A 109 4.61 -6.19 -5.61
CA TYR A 109 4.70 -6.26 -4.16
C TYR A 109 5.15 -4.93 -3.55
N TYR A 110 6.12 -4.27 -4.18
CA TYR A 110 6.53 -2.93 -3.76
C TYR A 110 5.37 -1.92 -3.80
N MET A 111 4.55 -1.98 -4.83
CA MET A 111 3.40 -1.09 -4.96
C MET A 111 2.30 -1.37 -3.95
N ARG A 112 2.09 -2.65 -3.60
CA ARG A 112 1.14 -3.03 -2.54
C ARG A 112 1.52 -2.49 -1.16
N ARG A 113 2.81 -2.24 -0.91
CA ARG A 113 3.28 -1.61 0.32
C ARG A 113 2.64 -0.24 0.56
N TRP A 114 2.41 0.54 -0.49
CA TRP A 114 1.74 1.84 -0.41
C TRP A 114 0.29 1.72 0.12
N ALA A 115 -0.39 0.63 -0.18
CA ALA A 115 -1.73 0.39 0.35
C ALA A 115 -1.73 0.30 1.89
N MET A 116 -0.66 -0.23 2.49
CA MET A 116 -0.49 -0.24 3.95
C MET A 116 -0.33 1.18 4.52
N GLU A 117 0.50 2.00 3.89
CA GLU A 117 0.73 3.39 4.34
C GLU A 117 -0.57 4.21 4.25
N SER A 118 -1.30 4.11 3.15
CA SER A 118 -2.61 4.77 2.99
C SER A 118 -3.67 4.22 3.96
N THR A 119 -3.65 2.92 4.28
CA THR A 119 -4.52 2.32 5.31
C THR A 119 -4.23 2.91 6.68
N PHE A 120 -2.95 2.98 7.09
CA PHE A 120 -2.58 3.59 8.36
C PHE A 120 -2.94 5.07 8.41
N GLN A 121 -2.71 5.81 7.34
CA GLN A 121 -3.09 7.21 7.24
C GLN A 121 -4.61 7.39 7.40
N ALA A 122 -5.42 6.63 6.68
CA ALA A 122 -6.87 6.68 6.79
C ALA A 122 -7.36 6.27 8.19
N ALA A 123 -6.76 5.23 8.77
CA ALA A 123 -7.09 4.77 10.11
C ALA A 123 -6.72 5.81 11.19
N ARG A 124 -5.62 6.56 11.03
CA ARG A 124 -5.28 7.69 11.89
C ARG A 124 -6.30 8.81 11.79
N LEU A 125 -6.60 9.24 10.56
CA LEU A 125 -7.49 10.37 10.31
C LEU A 125 -8.95 10.07 10.66
N CYS A 126 -9.44 8.88 10.31
CA CYS A 126 -10.88 8.56 10.42
C CYS A 126 -11.24 7.75 11.67
N LEU A 127 -10.29 6.99 12.24
CA LEU A 127 -10.52 6.11 13.39
C LEU A 127 -9.69 6.48 14.62
N GLY A 128 -8.85 7.51 14.53
CA GLY A 128 -8.07 8.05 15.64
C GLY A 128 -7.08 7.05 16.27
N ILE A 129 -6.41 6.20 15.46
CA ILE A 129 -5.49 5.19 15.99
C ILE A 129 -4.37 5.81 16.82
N ASP A 130 -3.85 6.99 16.45
CA ASP A 130 -2.79 7.69 17.18
C ASP A 130 -3.30 8.56 18.33
N GLY A 131 -4.61 8.84 18.38
CA GLY A 131 -5.22 9.70 19.40
C GLY A 131 -5.58 8.97 20.72
N GLN A 132 -5.12 7.76 20.89
CA GLN A 132 -5.45 6.95 22.07
C GLN A 132 -4.62 7.42 23.27
N ARG A 133 -5.29 8.02 24.25
CA ARG A 133 -4.70 8.41 25.53
C ARG A 133 -4.93 7.31 26.60
N GLN A 134 -4.59 6.07 26.26
CA GLN A 134 -4.79 4.94 27.17
C GLN A 134 -3.45 4.56 27.80
N TRP A 135 -3.46 4.39 29.12
CA TRP A 135 -2.28 4.11 29.93
C TRP A 135 -2.20 2.65 30.37
N HIS A 136 -3.30 1.90 30.22
CA HIS A 136 -3.36 0.52 30.66
C HIS A 136 -3.02 -0.43 29.50
N ASP A 137 -2.08 -1.35 29.70
CA ASP A 137 -1.56 -2.27 28.66
C ASP A 137 -2.66 -3.07 27.94
N LEU A 138 -3.66 -3.56 28.69
CA LEU A 138 -4.79 -4.28 28.12
C LEU A 138 -5.65 -3.38 27.22
N ALA A 139 -5.81 -2.12 27.57
CA ALA A 139 -6.57 -1.17 26.77
C ALA A 139 -5.82 -0.88 25.45
N VAL A 140 -4.51 -0.65 25.51
CA VAL A 140 -3.66 -0.44 24.33
C VAL A 140 -3.69 -1.67 23.42
N SER A 141 -3.48 -2.87 23.97
CA SER A 141 -3.41 -4.11 23.21
C SER A 141 -4.74 -4.51 22.56
N ARG A 142 -5.88 -4.06 23.06
CA ARG A 142 -7.22 -4.37 22.51
C ARG A 142 -7.74 -3.29 21.57
N THR A 143 -7.49 -2.03 21.86
CA THR A 143 -8.12 -0.92 21.12
C THR A 143 -7.53 -0.75 19.72
N THR A 144 -6.22 -0.88 19.55
CA THR A 144 -5.60 -0.76 18.23
C THR A 144 -6.05 -1.87 17.27
N PRO A 145 -6.01 -3.17 17.64
CA PRO A 145 -6.57 -4.23 16.79
C PRO A 145 -8.05 -4.04 16.49
N LEU A 146 -8.84 -3.60 17.47
CA LEU A 146 -10.28 -3.35 17.28
C LEU A 146 -10.52 -2.26 16.22
N ARG A 147 -9.78 -1.15 16.27
CA ARG A 147 -9.90 -0.07 15.28
C ARG A 147 -9.45 -0.49 13.88
N LEU A 148 -8.39 -1.30 13.77
CA LEU A 148 -7.97 -1.90 12.50
C LEU A 148 -9.00 -2.92 11.99
N GLY A 149 -9.62 -3.69 12.88
CA GLY A 149 -10.75 -4.56 12.55
C GLY A 149 -11.95 -3.77 12.03
N LEU A 150 -12.26 -2.62 12.64
CA LEU A 150 -13.31 -1.72 12.18
C LEU A 150 -12.99 -1.14 10.78
N PHE A 151 -11.72 -0.77 10.53
CA PHE A 151 -11.28 -0.39 9.19
C PHE A 151 -11.62 -1.47 8.17
N SER A 152 -11.24 -2.71 8.45
CA SER A 152 -11.48 -3.85 7.57
C SER A 152 -12.97 -4.12 7.37
N LEU A 153 -13.77 -4.01 8.43
CA LEU A 153 -15.22 -4.19 8.37
C LEU A 153 -15.87 -3.14 7.46
N VAL A 154 -15.53 -1.87 7.63
CA VAL A 154 -16.02 -0.78 6.78
C VAL A 154 -15.63 -1.01 5.32
N ALA A 155 -14.38 -1.37 5.05
CA ALA A 155 -13.91 -1.66 3.69
C ALA A 155 -14.69 -2.81 3.05
N LEU A 156 -14.97 -3.89 3.78
CA LEU A 156 -15.78 -5.02 3.31
C LEU A 156 -17.25 -4.64 3.06
N MET A 157 -17.86 -3.85 3.94
CA MET A 157 -19.25 -3.39 3.77
C MET A 157 -19.38 -2.53 2.51
N VAL A 158 -18.44 -1.64 2.28
CA VAL A 158 -18.37 -0.77 1.11
C VAL A 158 -18.15 -1.59 -0.17
N GLN A 159 -17.24 -2.56 -0.15
CA GLN A 159 -16.97 -3.40 -1.30
C GLN A 159 -18.18 -4.22 -1.76
N ARG A 160 -19.03 -4.62 -0.82
CA ARG A 160 -20.27 -5.38 -1.12
C ARG A 160 -21.40 -4.54 -1.71
N GLN A 161 -21.29 -3.22 -1.72
CA GLN A 161 -22.32 -2.29 -2.19
C GLN A 161 -21.78 -1.39 -3.32
N PRO A 162 -21.60 -1.89 -4.54
CA PRO A 162 -20.98 -1.11 -5.62
C PRO A 162 -21.77 0.14 -6.02
N ALA A 163 -23.07 0.20 -5.73
CA ALA A 163 -23.93 1.36 -6.06
C ALA A 163 -23.56 2.66 -5.34
N TRP A 164 -22.74 2.62 -4.27
CA TRP A 164 -22.33 3.82 -3.52
C TRP A 164 -21.26 4.66 -4.23
N GLN A 165 -20.58 4.12 -5.24
CA GLN A 165 -19.40 4.73 -5.87
C GLN A 165 -19.66 6.11 -6.51
N GLY A 166 -20.91 6.50 -6.74
CA GLY A 166 -21.30 7.83 -7.21
C GLY A 166 -21.67 8.84 -6.12
N LEU A 167 -21.73 8.43 -4.84
CA LEU A 167 -22.31 9.22 -3.74
C LEU A 167 -21.24 9.73 -2.75
N PHE A 168 -20.12 10.26 -3.23
CA PHE A 168 -19.08 10.84 -2.37
C PHE A 168 -18.97 12.35 -2.56
N ARG A 169 -18.61 13.04 -1.48
CA ARG A 169 -18.43 14.49 -1.50
C ARG A 169 -17.14 14.85 -2.25
N CYS A 170 -17.30 15.71 -3.26
CA CYS A 170 -16.19 16.46 -3.84
C CYS A 170 -16.17 17.85 -3.21
N SER A 171 -14.98 18.36 -2.85
CA SER A 171 -14.85 19.77 -2.48
C SER A 171 -14.84 20.66 -3.73
N ALA A 172 -15.15 21.93 -3.57
CA ALA A 172 -15.07 22.90 -4.68
C ALA A 172 -13.64 22.99 -5.26
N TRP A 173 -12.64 22.67 -4.45
CA TRP A 173 -11.21 22.78 -4.75
C TRP A 173 -10.60 21.47 -5.29
N GLU A 174 -11.20 20.32 -4.97
CA GLU A 174 -10.64 19.00 -5.32
C GLU A 174 -11.76 18.08 -5.84
N LYS A 175 -11.71 17.82 -7.15
CA LYS A 175 -12.55 16.83 -7.79
C LYS A 175 -11.88 15.47 -7.61
N LYS A 176 -12.37 14.66 -6.70
CA LYS A 176 -11.91 13.29 -6.51
C LYS A 176 -12.37 12.43 -7.67
N ALA A 177 -11.45 11.68 -8.28
CA ALA A 177 -11.78 10.64 -9.26
C ALA A 177 -12.31 9.36 -8.61
N TRP A 178 -11.92 9.11 -7.34
CA TRP A 178 -12.23 7.90 -6.58
C TRP A 178 -12.61 8.22 -5.15
N PRO A 179 -13.55 7.47 -4.55
CA PRO A 179 -13.91 7.65 -3.16
C PRO A 179 -12.76 7.29 -2.20
N SER A 180 -12.64 8.04 -1.12
CA SER A 180 -11.71 7.78 -0.03
C SER A 180 -12.32 6.87 1.03
N PHE A 181 -11.50 6.40 1.98
CA PHE A 181 -12.02 5.65 3.14
C PHE A 181 -13.02 6.48 3.97
N ALA A 182 -12.81 7.79 4.10
CA ALA A 182 -13.75 8.69 4.78
C ALA A 182 -15.13 8.68 4.12
N ASP A 183 -15.19 8.66 2.78
CA ASP A 183 -16.46 8.58 2.05
C ASP A 183 -17.13 7.22 2.29
N GLY A 184 -16.35 6.13 2.30
CA GLY A 184 -16.87 4.80 2.63
C GLY A 184 -17.41 4.72 4.06
N LEU A 185 -16.69 5.30 5.03
CA LEU A 185 -17.14 5.37 6.42
C LEU A 185 -18.43 6.20 6.54
N ALA A 186 -18.52 7.35 5.85
CA ALA A 186 -19.72 8.16 5.80
C ALA A 186 -20.90 7.40 5.20
N HIS A 187 -20.67 6.61 4.14
CA HIS A 187 -21.69 5.76 3.54
C HIS A 187 -22.24 4.72 4.53
N VAL A 188 -21.33 4.03 5.25
CA VAL A 188 -21.73 3.03 6.26
C VAL A 188 -22.49 3.71 7.41
N ARG A 189 -22.01 4.85 7.93
CA ARG A 189 -22.71 5.63 8.97
C ARG A 189 -24.12 6.02 8.53
N ARG A 190 -24.27 6.53 7.31
CA ARG A 190 -25.56 6.90 6.73
C ARG A 190 -26.51 5.71 6.68
N ALA A 191 -26.05 4.54 6.24
CA ALA A 191 -26.85 3.33 6.20
C ALA A 191 -27.29 2.90 7.60
N LEU A 192 -26.40 2.93 8.58
CA LEU A 192 -26.70 2.60 9.99
C LEU A 192 -27.70 3.58 10.61
N TRP A 193 -27.55 4.88 10.38
CA TRP A 193 -28.48 5.89 10.87
C TRP A 193 -29.90 5.74 10.28
N ARG A 194 -30.00 5.44 8.99
CA ARG A 194 -31.28 5.16 8.35
C ARG A 194 -31.93 3.92 8.94
N GLN A 195 -31.16 2.87 9.16
CA GLN A 195 -31.66 1.64 9.76
C GLN A 195 -32.08 1.86 11.22
N LEU A 196 -31.31 2.61 12.02
CA LEU A 196 -31.65 2.95 13.38
C LEU A 196 -32.91 3.81 13.44
N GLY A 197 -33.02 4.83 12.60
CA GLY A 197 -34.22 5.67 12.48
C GLY A 197 -35.48 4.86 12.15
N PHE A 198 -35.36 3.89 11.24
CA PHE A 198 -36.43 2.95 10.92
C PHE A 198 -36.87 2.11 12.15
N TRP A 199 -35.89 1.55 12.87
CA TRP A 199 -36.14 0.78 14.10
C TRP A 199 -36.84 1.61 15.17
N LEU A 200 -36.36 2.80 15.44
CA LEU A 200 -36.95 3.69 16.44
C LEU A 200 -38.39 4.09 16.07
N SER A 201 -38.66 4.31 14.77
CA SER A 201 -40.00 4.65 14.29
C SER A 201 -41.02 3.51 14.43
N GLN A 202 -40.58 2.25 14.48
CA GLN A 202 -41.48 1.11 14.70
C GLN A 202 -42.03 1.04 16.14
N PHE A 203 -41.31 1.61 17.11
CA PHE A 203 -41.70 1.61 18.51
C PHE A 203 -42.41 2.91 18.93
N ALA A 204 -42.44 3.92 18.07
CA ALA A 204 -43.11 5.18 18.33
C ALA A 204 -44.62 5.08 17.97
N SER A 205 -45.48 5.73 18.79
CA SER A 205 -46.90 5.95 18.43
C SER A 205 -47.00 6.75 17.14
N ASP A 206 -48.08 6.63 16.38
CA ASP A 206 -48.24 7.29 15.09
C ASP A 206 -48.07 8.82 15.11
N GLU A 207 -48.36 9.44 16.27
CA GLU A 207 -48.17 10.87 16.51
C GLU A 207 -46.69 11.28 16.74
N GLN A 208 -45.80 10.30 17.03
CA GLN A 208 -44.40 10.53 17.34
C GLN A 208 -43.45 10.05 16.20
N LYS A 209 -44.00 9.55 15.09
CA LYS A 209 -43.15 9.09 13.97
C LYS A 209 -42.45 10.28 13.37
N THR A 210 -41.14 10.23 13.43
CA THR A 210 -40.26 11.21 12.79
C THR A 210 -40.40 11.09 11.27
N PRO A 211 -40.69 12.18 10.53
CA PRO A 211 -40.78 12.14 9.08
C PRO A 211 -39.51 11.55 8.47
N GLN A 212 -39.67 10.66 7.49
CA GLN A 212 -38.52 9.99 6.84
C GLN A 212 -37.50 11.00 6.27
N LEU A 213 -37.99 12.11 5.71
CA LEU A 213 -37.16 13.22 5.23
C LEU A 213 -36.23 13.79 6.30
N LEU A 214 -36.71 13.91 7.56
CA LEU A 214 -35.90 14.41 8.66
C LEU A 214 -34.85 13.38 9.07
N CYS A 215 -35.19 12.09 9.11
CA CYS A 215 -34.25 11.01 9.37
C CYS A 215 -33.13 10.95 8.32
N ASP A 216 -33.50 11.10 7.06
CA ASP A 216 -32.53 11.14 5.96
C ASP A 216 -31.61 12.37 6.05
N HIS A 217 -32.16 13.53 6.39
CA HIS A 217 -31.39 14.75 6.55
C HIS A 217 -30.40 14.66 7.74
N VAL A 218 -30.87 14.14 8.87
CA VAL A 218 -30.01 13.90 10.05
C VAL A 218 -28.93 12.87 9.72
N ALA A 219 -29.24 11.79 9.01
CA ALA A 219 -28.25 10.80 8.59
C ALA A 219 -27.18 11.40 7.68
N GLU A 220 -27.54 12.33 6.78
CA GLU A 220 -26.58 13.06 5.93
C GLU A 220 -25.66 13.98 6.75
N LEU A 221 -26.23 14.72 7.72
CA LEU A 221 -25.43 15.58 8.59
C LEU A 221 -24.44 14.79 9.44
N LEU A 222 -24.88 13.67 10.04
CA LEU A 222 -24.05 12.85 10.94
C LEU A 222 -23.05 11.94 10.21
N ALA A 223 -23.26 11.68 8.92
CA ALA A 223 -22.39 10.77 8.16
C ALA A 223 -20.93 11.21 8.13
N TYR A 224 -20.67 12.53 8.05
CA TYR A 224 -19.34 13.13 7.99
C TYR A 224 -18.89 13.78 9.31
N PHE A 225 -19.67 13.61 10.38
CA PHE A 225 -19.27 14.13 11.69
C PHE A 225 -18.11 13.29 12.23
N THR A 226 -16.98 13.92 12.56
CA THR A 226 -15.79 13.30 13.16
C THR A 226 -15.63 13.72 14.61
#